data_548582cda5cdcfe740ee93f08b0d6245
#
_entry.id   548582cda5cdcfe740ee93f08b0d6245
#
_cell.length_a   1.000
_cell.length_b   1.000
_cell.length_c   1.000
_cell.angle_alpha   90.00
_cell.angle_beta   90.00
_cell.angle_gamma   90.00
#
_symmetry.space_group_name_H-M   'P 1'
#
loop_
_entity.id
_entity.type
_entity.pdbx_description
1 polymer ?
#
loop_
_entity_poly.entity_id
_entity_poly.type
_entity_poly.pdbx_seq_one_letter_code
_entity_poly.pdbx_strand_id
1 'polypeptide(L)'
;MNVEIDISNVKLETERLILRAWEITDLDNFFEYASVNGVGEKAGWEHHKSKDESLEILKMFIDEKKVFAIVLKENQKVIGSIGIEECRQDLDKNLENLLGRELGYVLSKDYWNKGIMTEAVSKVIEYCFKILKLNYLIATCFNYNVASKRVLEKLNFKFYKDIIIKTRYNTVEKSTLMLLKNN
;
A
#
# COMPACT_ATOMS: atom_id res chain seq x y z
N MET A 1 18.55 -3.11 4.87
CA MET A 1 18.29 -3.56 6.28
C MET A 1 16.81 -3.33 6.58
N ASN A 2 16.10 -4.32 7.14
CA ASN A 2 14.66 -4.18 7.46
C ASN A 2 14.49 -3.75 8.92
N VAL A 3 13.62 -2.76 9.15
CA VAL A 3 13.16 -2.35 10.48
C VAL A 3 11.89 -3.14 10.78
N GLU A 4 11.72 -3.63 12.00
CA GLU A 4 10.46 -4.21 12.44
C GLU A 4 9.35 -3.15 12.38
N ILE A 5 8.22 -3.51 11.80
CA ILE A 5 7.04 -2.64 11.68
C ILE A 5 5.93 -3.21 12.56
N ASP A 6 5.49 -2.41 13.51
CA ASP A 6 4.27 -2.68 14.29
C ASP A 6 3.41 -1.41 14.37
N ILE A 7 2.30 -1.43 13.65
CA ILE A 7 1.34 -0.32 13.61
C ILE A 7 0.13 -0.52 14.53
N SER A 8 0.12 -1.54 15.39
CA SER A 8 -1.06 -1.89 16.20
C SER A 8 -1.59 -0.73 17.03
N ASN A 9 -0.71 0.15 17.48
CA ASN A 9 -1.05 1.33 18.28
C ASN A 9 -0.84 2.65 17.52
N VAL A 10 -0.70 2.58 16.19
CA VAL A 10 -0.47 3.76 15.36
C VAL A 10 -1.77 4.23 14.73
N LYS A 11 -2.12 5.49 14.98
CA LYS A 11 -3.22 6.19 14.33
C LYS A 11 -2.68 7.45 13.68
N LEU A 12 -2.78 7.53 12.34
CA LEU A 12 -2.39 8.70 11.58
C LEU A 12 -3.66 9.39 11.07
N GLU A 13 -3.69 10.71 11.13
CA GLU A 13 -4.84 11.49 10.68
C GLU A 13 -4.43 12.49 9.60
N THR A 14 -5.32 12.68 8.64
CA THR A 14 -5.27 13.71 7.60
C THR A 14 -6.54 14.56 7.68
N GLU A 15 -6.78 15.40 6.70
CA GLU A 15 -8.03 16.17 6.62
C GLU A 15 -9.26 15.25 6.51
N ARG A 16 -9.22 14.25 5.61
CA ARG A 16 -10.37 13.38 5.29
C ARG A 16 -10.26 11.97 5.87
N LEU A 17 -9.06 11.53 6.30
CA LEU A 17 -8.77 10.12 6.55
C LEU A 17 -8.26 9.86 7.96
N ILE A 18 -8.52 8.63 8.43
CA ILE A 18 -7.84 7.98 9.54
C ILE A 18 -7.15 6.75 8.96
N LEU A 19 -5.84 6.60 9.24
CA LEU A 19 -5.07 5.41 8.93
C LEU A 19 -4.76 4.70 10.24
N ARG A 20 -5.25 3.47 10.41
CA ARG A 20 -5.14 2.68 11.64
C ARG A 20 -4.90 1.20 11.34
N ALA A 21 -4.57 0.44 12.36
CA ALA A 21 -4.57 -1.02 12.25
C ALA A 21 -5.97 -1.52 11.85
N TRP A 22 -6.01 -2.69 11.20
CA TRP A 22 -7.24 -3.37 10.85
C TRP A 22 -7.91 -3.98 12.08
N GLU A 23 -9.23 -4.00 12.05
CA GLU A 23 -10.08 -4.65 13.05
C GLU A 23 -10.94 -5.73 12.38
N ILE A 24 -11.29 -6.76 13.13
CA ILE A 24 -12.12 -7.86 12.58
C ILE A 24 -13.48 -7.36 12.09
N THR A 25 -13.98 -6.29 12.68
CA THR A 25 -15.23 -5.61 12.32
C THR A 25 -15.16 -4.89 10.96
N ASP A 26 -13.98 -4.73 10.37
CA ASP A 26 -13.80 -4.11 9.05
C ASP A 26 -14.12 -5.07 7.88
N LEU A 27 -14.43 -6.33 8.17
CA LEU A 27 -14.60 -7.38 7.16
C LEU A 27 -15.59 -7.01 6.05
N ASP A 28 -16.73 -6.42 6.40
CA ASP A 28 -17.76 -6.09 5.42
C ASP A 28 -17.29 -5.00 4.47
N ASN A 29 -16.66 -3.96 4.97
CA ASN A 29 -16.07 -2.90 4.16
C ASN A 29 -14.90 -3.41 3.31
N PHE A 30 -14.09 -4.32 3.87
CA PHE A 30 -12.98 -4.93 3.12
C PHE A 30 -13.50 -5.76 1.96
N PHE A 31 -14.44 -6.68 2.20
CA PHE A 31 -15.03 -7.50 1.15
C PHE A 31 -15.72 -6.65 0.08
N GLU A 32 -16.44 -5.61 0.48
CA GLU A 32 -17.13 -4.72 -0.45
C GLU A 32 -16.21 -4.21 -1.56
N TYR A 33 -15.03 -3.67 -1.23
CA TYR A 33 -14.14 -3.17 -2.27
C TYR A 33 -13.21 -4.23 -2.86
N ALA A 34 -12.81 -5.23 -2.06
CA ALA A 34 -11.89 -6.28 -2.52
C ALA A 34 -12.54 -7.26 -3.50
N SER A 35 -13.87 -7.41 -3.48
CA SER A 35 -14.61 -8.23 -4.44
C SER A 35 -14.88 -7.55 -5.78
N VAL A 36 -14.56 -6.26 -5.90
CA VAL A 36 -14.78 -5.52 -7.15
C VAL A 36 -13.68 -5.83 -8.17
N ASN A 37 -14.09 -6.36 -9.33
CA ASN A 37 -13.16 -6.64 -10.43
C ASN A 37 -12.39 -5.37 -10.85
N GLY A 38 -11.09 -5.51 -11.04
CA GLY A 38 -10.18 -4.44 -11.42
C GLY A 38 -9.60 -3.65 -10.24
N VAL A 39 -10.00 -3.94 -9.00
CA VAL A 39 -9.39 -3.35 -7.80
C VAL A 39 -8.13 -4.12 -7.43
N GLY A 40 -8.25 -5.41 -7.13
CA GLY A 40 -7.14 -6.28 -6.75
C GLY A 40 -6.13 -6.49 -7.88
N GLU A 41 -6.61 -6.65 -9.10
CA GLU A 41 -5.79 -6.92 -10.28
C GLU A 41 -4.78 -5.80 -10.55
N LYS A 42 -5.11 -4.56 -10.21
CA LYS A 42 -4.17 -3.43 -10.29
C LYS A 42 -3.08 -3.44 -9.21
N ALA A 43 -3.26 -4.26 -8.19
CA ALA A 43 -2.30 -4.46 -7.10
C ALA A 43 -1.66 -5.86 -7.12
N GLY A 44 -1.94 -6.69 -8.14
CA GLY A 44 -1.30 -7.98 -8.35
C GLY A 44 -1.99 -9.17 -7.66
N TRP A 45 -3.24 -9.01 -7.23
CA TRP A 45 -4.08 -10.07 -6.68
C TRP A 45 -5.47 -10.08 -7.35
N GLU A 46 -6.12 -11.22 -7.38
CA GLU A 46 -7.46 -11.38 -7.96
C GLU A 46 -8.51 -10.88 -6.98
N HIS A 47 -9.58 -10.25 -7.48
CA HIS A 47 -10.69 -9.82 -6.62
C HIS A 47 -11.26 -10.98 -5.81
N HIS A 48 -11.59 -10.74 -4.56
CA HIS A 48 -12.06 -11.76 -3.63
C HIS A 48 -13.40 -12.36 -4.07
N LYS A 49 -13.52 -13.68 -4.01
CA LYS A 49 -14.71 -14.41 -4.43
C LYS A 49 -15.70 -14.63 -3.29
N SER A 50 -15.26 -14.53 -2.04
CA SER A 50 -16.08 -14.75 -0.86
C SER A 50 -15.63 -13.89 0.32
N LYS A 51 -16.52 -13.73 1.32
CA LYS A 51 -16.16 -13.12 2.59
C LYS A 51 -15.15 -13.94 3.38
N ASP A 52 -15.17 -15.28 3.23
CA ASP A 52 -14.21 -16.15 3.92
C ASP A 52 -12.78 -15.89 3.43
N GLU A 53 -12.59 -15.72 2.12
CA GLU A 53 -11.30 -15.31 1.55
C GLU A 53 -10.86 -13.94 2.11
N SER A 54 -11.77 -12.97 2.15
CA SER A 54 -11.47 -11.67 2.77
C SER A 54 -11.13 -11.77 4.24
N LEU A 55 -11.81 -12.66 4.98
CA LEU A 55 -11.55 -12.87 6.40
C LEU A 55 -10.15 -13.44 6.65
N GLU A 56 -9.69 -14.37 5.83
CA GLU A 56 -8.35 -14.93 5.93
C GLU A 56 -7.28 -13.84 5.70
N ILE A 57 -7.44 -13.02 4.67
CA ILE A 57 -6.53 -11.91 4.37
C ILE A 57 -6.60 -10.84 5.47
N LEU A 58 -7.79 -10.52 5.99
CA LEU A 58 -7.96 -9.57 7.09
C LEU A 58 -7.22 -10.02 8.35
N LYS A 59 -7.34 -11.30 8.72
CA LYS A 59 -6.59 -11.89 9.84
C LYS A 59 -5.07 -11.76 9.63
N MET A 60 -4.61 -12.04 8.41
CA MET A 60 -3.20 -11.86 8.06
C MET A 60 -2.75 -10.40 8.26
N PHE A 61 -3.53 -9.40 7.84
CA PHE A 61 -3.21 -7.98 8.06
C PHE A 61 -3.14 -7.62 9.55
N ILE A 62 -4.05 -8.18 10.37
CA ILE A 62 -4.06 -7.97 11.83
C ILE A 62 -2.82 -8.60 12.47
N ASP A 63 -2.45 -9.81 12.06
CA ASP A 63 -1.32 -10.55 12.63
C ASP A 63 0.04 -9.96 12.20
N GLU A 64 0.17 -9.55 10.94
CA GLU A 64 1.41 -8.99 10.40
C GLU A 64 1.68 -7.54 10.85
N LYS A 65 0.65 -6.79 11.29
CA LYS A 65 0.76 -5.46 11.90
C LYS A 65 1.51 -4.41 11.07
N LYS A 66 1.48 -4.53 9.75
CA LYS A 66 2.22 -3.66 8.82
C LYS A 66 1.34 -2.99 7.76
N VAL A 67 0.04 -3.28 7.77
CA VAL A 67 -0.93 -2.78 6.79
C VAL A 67 -1.95 -1.87 7.47
N PHE A 68 -2.01 -0.61 7.07
CA PHE A 68 -3.03 0.34 7.50
C PHE A 68 -4.35 0.12 6.77
N ALA A 69 -5.47 0.16 7.47
CA ALA A 69 -6.78 0.44 6.93
C ALA A 69 -6.90 1.94 6.65
N ILE A 70 -7.43 2.31 5.49
CA ILE A 70 -7.78 3.70 5.15
C ILE A 70 -9.26 3.91 5.47
N VAL A 71 -9.53 4.71 6.49
CA VAL A 71 -10.89 5.00 6.99
C VAL A 71 -11.28 6.41 6.60
N LEU A 72 -12.44 6.56 5.97
CA LEU A 72 -13.00 7.88 5.66
C LEU A 72 -13.65 8.48 6.92
N LYS A 73 -13.23 9.69 7.34
CA LYS A 73 -13.72 10.35 8.55
C LYS A 73 -15.22 10.63 8.52
N GLU A 74 -15.74 10.97 7.34
CA GLU A 74 -17.14 11.37 7.15
C GLU A 74 -18.14 10.29 7.61
N ASN A 75 -17.86 9.02 7.35
CA ASN A 75 -18.80 7.93 7.59
C ASN A 75 -18.17 6.71 8.28
N GLN A 76 -16.91 6.81 8.70
CA GLN A 76 -16.14 5.74 9.35
C GLN A 76 -15.96 4.47 8.49
N LYS A 77 -16.15 4.57 7.18
CA LYS A 77 -16.03 3.45 6.24
C LYS A 77 -14.58 3.18 5.91
N VAL A 78 -14.17 1.92 5.96
CA VAL A 78 -12.87 1.50 5.42
C VAL A 78 -12.98 1.41 3.90
N ILE A 79 -12.11 2.13 3.20
CA ILE A 79 -12.16 2.32 1.75
C ILE A 79 -10.90 1.85 1.01
N GLY A 80 -9.92 1.33 1.71
CA GLY A 80 -8.66 0.88 1.13
C GLY A 80 -7.63 0.49 2.15
N SER A 81 -6.42 0.21 1.68
CA SER A 81 -5.27 -0.21 2.51
C SER A 81 -3.95 0.38 2.02
N ILE A 82 -2.99 0.51 2.95
CA ILE A 82 -1.58 0.80 2.64
C ILE A 82 -0.70 -0.10 3.49
N GLY A 83 0.13 -0.94 2.83
CA GLY A 83 1.13 -1.79 3.47
C GLY A 83 2.51 -1.13 3.47
N ILE A 84 3.26 -1.35 4.55
CA ILE A 84 4.68 -1.03 4.68
C ILE A 84 5.44 -2.36 4.64
N GLU A 85 5.65 -2.85 3.42
CA GLU A 85 6.15 -4.18 3.15
C GLU A 85 7.67 -4.24 3.20
N GLU A 86 8.22 -5.45 3.29
CA GLU A 86 9.66 -5.66 3.13
C GLU A 86 10.10 -5.35 1.70
N CYS A 87 11.27 -4.74 1.59
CA CYS A 87 11.88 -4.55 0.28
C CYS A 87 12.22 -5.90 -0.35
N ARG A 88 12.03 -6.01 -1.65
CA ARG A 88 12.50 -7.15 -2.44
C ARG A 88 14.00 -7.34 -2.32
N GLN A 89 14.47 -8.58 -2.47
CA GLN A 89 15.88 -8.94 -2.24
C GLN A 89 16.84 -8.51 -3.36
N ASP A 90 16.33 -8.16 -4.55
CA ASP A 90 17.11 -7.83 -5.75
C ASP A 90 17.37 -6.32 -5.93
N LEU A 91 17.41 -5.58 -4.83
CA LEU A 91 17.75 -4.16 -4.85
C LEU A 91 19.27 -3.96 -5.05
N ASP A 92 19.59 -2.77 -5.57
CA ASP A 92 20.97 -2.34 -5.81
C ASP A 92 21.80 -2.36 -4.50
N LYS A 93 23.07 -2.76 -4.63
CA LYS A 93 24.04 -2.75 -3.51
C LYS A 93 24.12 -1.40 -2.78
N ASN A 94 23.87 -0.30 -3.50
CA ASN A 94 23.83 1.04 -2.89
C ASN A 94 22.72 1.25 -1.85
N LEU A 95 21.73 0.37 -1.81
CA LEU A 95 20.62 0.41 -0.85
C LEU A 95 20.72 -0.67 0.24
N GLU A 96 21.64 -1.64 0.12
CA GLU A 96 21.74 -2.79 1.04
C GLU A 96 21.94 -2.41 2.50
N ASN A 97 22.73 -1.34 2.76
CA ASN A 97 23.06 -0.87 4.10
C ASN A 97 22.11 0.22 4.61
N LEU A 98 21.09 0.56 3.85
CA LEU A 98 20.11 1.57 4.18
C LEU A 98 18.81 0.93 4.69
N LEU A 99 18.14 1.63 5.61
CA LEU A 99 16.81 1.23 6.08
C LEU A 99 15.75 1.62 5.04
N GLY A 100 15.07 0.65 4.48
CA GLY A 100 14.04 0.90 3.46
C GLY A 100 12.83 -0.02 3.60
N ARG A 101 11.72 0.39 2.97
CA ARG A 101 10.49 -0.39 2.87
C ARG A 101 9.82 -0.19 1.51
N GLU A 102 9.00 -1.14 1.11
CA GLU A 102 8.16 -1.06 -0.08
C GLU A 102 6.74 -0.68 0.30
N LEU A 103 6.17 0.34 -0.34
CA LEU A 103 4.78 0.73 -0.15
C LEU A 103 3.90 0.04 -1.19
N GLY A 104 2.88 -0.68 -0.70
CA GLY A 104 1.80 -1.22 -1.51
C GLY A 104 0.46 -0.62 -1.08
N TYR A 105 -0.44 -0.32 -2.00
CA TYR A 105 -1.72 0.27 -1.67
C TYR A 105 -2.85 -0.11 -2.62
N VAL A 106 -4.05 -0.10 -2.09
CA VAL A 106 -5.31 -0.35 -2.80
C VAL A 106 -6.37 0.62 -2.31
N LEU A 107 -7.24 1.05 -3.23
CA LEU A 107 -8.37 1.91 -2.93
C LEU A 107 -9.63 1.39 -3.61
N SER A 108 -10.74 1.43 -2.91
CA SER A 108 -12.07 1.19 -3.47
C SER A 108 -12.30 2.05 -4.71
N LYS A 109 -12.87 1.46 -5.75
CA LYS A 109 -13.07 2.07 -7.06
C LYS A 109 -13.91 3.35 -7.00
N ASP A 110 -14.85 3.43 -6.07
CA ASP A 110 -15.73 4.58 -5.86
C ASP A 110 -15.00 5.84 -5.41
N TYR A 111 -13.77 5.68 -4.92
CA TYR A 111 -12.94 6.77 -4.40
C TYR A 111 -11.75 7.11 -5.31
N TRP A 112 -11.66 6.51 -6.50
CA TRP A 112 -10.61 6.84 -7.46
C TRP A 112 -10.73 8.29 -7.97
N ASN A 113 -9.60 8.86 -8.40
CA ASN A 113 -9.48 10.21 -8.96
C ASN A 113 -9.91 11.37 -8.05
N LYS A 114 -10.08 11.11 -6.73
CA LYS A 114 -10.47 12.12 -5.72
C LYS A 114 -9.31 12.61 -4.86
N GLY A 115 -8.06 12.23 -5.19
CA GLY A 115 -6.85 12.60 -4.42
C GLY A 115 -6.67 11.83 -3.11
N ILE A 116 -7.59 10.93 -2.76
CA ILE A 116 -7.60 10.17 -1.49
C ILE A 116 -6.30 9.37 -1.31
N MET A 117 -5.87 8.61 -2.33
CA MET A 117 -4.66 7.80 -2.20
C MET A 117 -3.40 8.67 -2.07
N THR A 118 -3.32 9.79 -2.77
CA THR A 118 -2.19 10.73 -2.64
C THR A 118 -2.11 11.27 -1.22
N GLU A 119 -3.24 11.65 -0.62
CA GLU A 119 -3.33 12.13 0.76
C GLU A 119 -2.89 11.04 1.76
N ALA A 120 -3.41 9.82 1.61
CA ALA A 120 -3.10 8.70 2.49
C ALA A 120 -1.61 8.32 2.42
N VAL A 121 -1.06 8.12 1.22
CA VAL A 121 0.35 7.74 1.02
C VAL A 121 1.29 8.85 1.50
N SER A 122 0.96 10.13 1.29
CA SER A 122 1.72 11.26 1.82
C SER A 122 1.89 11.18 3.33
N LYS A 123 0.81 10.84 4.05
CA LYS A 123 0.84 10.69 5.51
C LYS A 123 1.67 9.50 5.98
N VAL A 124 1.61 8.38 5.25
CA VAL A 124 2.45 7.20 5.55
C VAL A 124 3.93 7.50 5.27
N ILE A 125 4.27 8.22 4.21
CA ILE A 125 5.65 8.67 3.93
C ILE A 125 6.18 9.51 5.10
N GLU A 126 5.38 10.47 5.60
CA GLU A 126 5.76 11.28 6.75
C GLU A 126 6.07 10.41 7.98
N TYR A 127 5.23 9.42 8.28
CA TYR A 127 5.43 8.45 9.35
C TYR A 127 6.72 7.63 9.14
N CYS A 128 6.91 7.09 7.95
CA CYS A 128 8.09 6.30 7.60
C CYS A 128 9.41 7.09 7.78
N PHE A 129 9.45 8.34 7.35
CA PHE A 129 10.67 9.15 7.41
C PHE A 129 10.88 9.80 8.78
N LYS A 130 9.81 10.35 9.39
CA LYS A 130 9.96 11.08 10.66
C LYS A 130 10.00 10.18 11.89
N ILE A 131 9.21 9.10 11.90
CA ILE A 131 9.07 8.21 13.06
C ILE A 131 9.93 6.98 12.92
N LEU A 132 9.78 6.23 11.82
CA LEU A 132 10.56 5.00 11.58
C LEU A 132 11.99 5.27 11.12
N LYS A 133 12.34 6.52 10.79
CA LYS A 133 13.68 6.95 10.36
C LYS A 133 14.21 6.17 9.15
N LEU A 134 13.32 5.77 8.25
CA LEU A 134 13.74 5.11 7.02
C LEU A 134 14.57 6.04 6.14
N ASN A 135 15.54 5.48 5.43
CA ASN A 135 16.38 6.21 4.47
C ASN A 135 15.73 6.33 3.10
N TYR A 136 14.89 5.36 2.74
CA TYR A 136 14.20 5.37 1.46
C TYR A 136 12.90 4.56 1.51
N LEU A 137 12.04 4.83 0.55
CA LEU A 137 10.87 4.04 0.23
C LEU A 137 10.91 3.67 -1.25
N ILE A 138 10.48 2.46 -1.58
CA ILE A 138 10.19 2.04 -2.93
C ILE A 138 8.70 1.76 -3.10
N ALA A 139 8.24 1.81 -4.33
CA ALA A 139 6.89 1.35 -4.69
C ALA A 139 6.93 0.82 -6.13
N THR A 140 6.20 -0.24 -6.37
CA THR A 140 6.08 -0.85 -7.70
C THR A 140 4.71 -0.53 -8.29
N CYS A 141 4.67 -0.13 -9.55
CA CYS A 141 3.43 -0.01 -10.30
C CYS A 141 3.51 -0.72 -11.64
N PHE A 142 2.44 -1.41 -12.03
CA PHE A 142 2.32 -1.98 -13.37
C PHE A 142 2.30 -0.87 -14.41
N ASN A 143 2.98 -1.08 -15.55
CA ASN A 143 3.12 -0.04 -16.57
C ASN A 143 1.77 0.46 -17.12
N TYR A 144 0.74 -0.38 -17.11
CA TYR A 144 -0.63 0.00 -17.48
C TYR A 144 -1.39 0.75 -16.37
N ASN A 145 -0.92 0.72 -15.12
CA ASN A 145 -1.58 1.38 -14.00
C ASN A 145 -1.16 2.85 -13.86
N VAL A 146 -1.58 3.66 -14.84
CA VAL A 146 -1.26 5.09 -14.92
C VAL A 146 -1.70 5.84 -13.66
N ALA A 147 -2.80 5.43 -13.01
CA ALA A 147 -3.30 6.07 -11.81
C ALA A 147 -2.31 5.92 -10.64
N SER A 148 -1.79 4.71 -10.40
CA SER A 148 -0.77 4.45 -9.38
C SER A 148 0.51 5.24 -9.69
N LYS A 149 0.98 5.22 -10.93
CA LYS A 149 2.16 5.99 -11.35
C LYS A 149 2.02 7.48 -11.04
N ARG A 150 0.86 8.08 -11.34
CA ARG A 150 0.58 9.50 -11.04
C ARG A 150 0.59 9.81 -9.54
N VAL A 151 0.10 8.90 -8.70
CA VAL A 151 0.18 9.05 -7.23
C VAL A 151 1.64 9.12 -6.80
N LEU A 152 2.47 8.18 -7.25
CA LEU A 152 3.89 8.13 -6.91
C LEU A 152 4.66 9.35 -7.41
N GLU A 153 4.44 9.78 -8.66
CA GLU A 153 5.07 10.97 -9.24
C GLU A 153 4.72 12.25 -8.46
N LYS A 154 3.44 12.43 -8.07
CA LYS A 154 3.00 13.56 -7.23
C LYS A 154 3.67 13.59 -5.86
N LEU A 155 4.05 12.43 -5.34
CA LEU A 155 4.73 12.26 -4.06
C LEU A 155 6.26 12.22 -4.21
N ASN A 156 6.78 12.66 -5.37
CA ASN A 156 8.19 12.78 -5.69
C ASN A 156 8.97 11.47 -5.78
N PHE A 157 8.30 10.32 -5.89
CA PHE A 157 8.99 9.10 -6.31
C PHE A 157 9.57 9.26 -7.70
N LYS A 158 10.80 8.80 -7.90
CA LYS A 158 11.52 8.84 -9.17
C LYS A 158 11.62 7.44 -9.75
N PHE A 159 11.66 7.36 -11.08
CA PHE A 159 12.00 6.12 -11.78
C PHE A 159 13.31 5.56 -11.22
N TYR A 160 13.31 4.27 -10.92
CA TYR A 160 14.50 3.56 -10.47
C TYR A 160 14.92 2.50 -11.49
N LYS A 161 14.07 1.54 -11.78
CA LYS A 161 14.31 0.53 -12.83
C LYS A 161 13.01 -0.10 -13.32
N ASP A 162 13.05 -0.66 -14.52
CA ASP A 162 11.99 -1.55 -15.02
C ASP A 162 12.20 -2.94 -14.45
N ILE A 163 11.09 -3.59 -14.10
CA ILE A 163 11.06 -4.93 -13.53
C ILE A 163 9.91 -5.74 -14.13
N ILE A 164 9.97 -7.04 -13.91
CA ILE A 164 8.89 -7.97 -14.25
C ILE A 164 8.34 -8.54 -12.95
N ILE A 165 7.03 -8.48 -12.79
CA ILE A 165 6.32 -9.00 -11.62
C ILE A 165 5.47 -10.19 -12.05
N LYS A 166 5.61 -11.31 -11.33
CA LYS A 166 4.64 -12.40 -11.38
C LYS A 166 3.55 -12.10 -10.34
N THR A 167 2.32 -11.95 -10.81
CA THR A 167 1.15 -11.69 -9.94
C THR A 167 0.75 -12.94 -9.16
N ARG A 168 -0.06 -12.77 -8.12
CA ARG A 168 -0.61 -13.91 -7.33
C ARG A 168 -1.58 -14.78 -8.15
N TYR A 169 -2.13 -14.25 -9.25
CA TYR A 169 -2.98 -15.01 -10.18
C TYR A 169 -2.23 -15.47 -11.45
N ASN A 170 -0.89 -15.63 -11.34
CA ASN A 170 0.00 -16.23 -12.34
C ASN A 170 0.14 -15.48 -13.67
N THR A 171 -0.19 -14.20 -13.76
CA THR A 171 0.20 -13.36 -14.89
C THR A 171 1.60 -12.78 -14.71
N VAL A 172 2.21 -12.33 -15.78
CA VAL A 172 3.52 -11.70 -15.80
C VAL A 172 3.36 -10.28 -16.31
N GLU A 173 3.66 -9.29 -15.45
CA GLU A 173 3.40 -7.90 -15.73
C GLU A 173 4.69 -7.08 -15.80
N LYS A 174 4.83 -6.29 -16.88
CA LYS A 174 5.86 -5.25 -16.96
C LYS A 174 5.54 -4.15 -15.97
N SER A 175 6.50 -3.79 -15.14
CA SER A 175 6.31 -2.88 -14.03
C SER A 175 7.47 -1.91 -13.91
N THR A 176 7.20 -0.77 -13.31
CA THR A 176 8.21 0.23 -12.95
C THR A 176 8.39 0.23 -11.44
N LEU A 177 9.62 0.05 -10.99
CA LEU A 177 10.04 0.30 -9.61
C LEU A 177 10.41 1.77 -9.47
N MET A 178 9.80 2.44 -8.51
CA MET A 178 10.03 3.84 -8.20
C MET A 178 10.63 4.00 -6.80
N LEU A 179 11.48 4.99 -6.62
CA LEU A 179 12.26 5.25 -5.40
C LEU A 179 12.02 6.67 -4.88
N LEU A 180 11.83 6.79 -3.58
CA LEU A 180 11.84 8.05 -2.84
C LEU A 180 12.90 7.98 -1.72
N LYS A 181 13.86 8.90 -1.72
CA LYS A 181 14.86 9.01 -0.65
C LYS A 181 14.43 10.05 0.38
N ASN A 182 14.77 9.77 1.64
CA ASN A 182 14.66 10.73 2.72
C ASN A 182 15.88 11.67 2.63
N ASN A 183 15.65 12.90 2.27
CA ASN A 183 16.71 13.93 2.14
C ASN A 183 16.94 14.65 3.47
#